data_35e599093e9d94c935d29609585a7ac1
#
_entry.id   35e599093e9d94c935d29609585a7ac1
#
_cell.length_a   1.000
_cell.length_b   1.000
_cell.length_c   1.000
_cell.angle_alpha   90.00
_cell.angle_beta   90.00
_cell.angle_gamma   90.00
#
_symmetry.space_group_name_H-M   'P 1'
#
loop_
_entity.id
_entity.type
_entity.pdbx_description
1 polymer ?
#
loop_
_entity_poly.entity_id
_entity_poly.type
_entity_poly.pdbx_seq_one_letter_code
_entity_poly.pdbx_strand_id
1 'polypeptide(L)'
;CTDGQRIHFMNEWYRKELSERVNYLLPKWETYTGLKCSSWQSKVMKTRWGTCNTKTKKIWLNVRLAEHPAECLEYVILHELAHTRVPNHGADFKAILTEYMPDWRTVKRRLKDNECN
;
A
#
# COMPACT_ATOMS: atom_id res chain seq x y z
N CYS A 1 22.76 -23.49 2.37
CA CYS A 1 21.52 -22.75 2.24
C CYS A 1 21.37 -22.16 0.85
N THR A 2 20.26 -22.37 0.26
CA THR A 2 19.97 -21.83 -1.06
C THR A 2 19.41 -20.44 -0.97
N ASP A 3 19.57 -19.65 -2.03
CA ASP A 3 19.00 -18.32 -2.10
C ASP A 3 17.49 -18.34 -1.96
N GLY A 4 16.84 -19.39 -2.44
CA GLY A 4 15.41 -19.57 -2.33
C GLY A 4 14.92 -19.64 -0.88
N GLN A 5 15.65 -20.36 -0.03
CA GLN A 5 15.31 -20.46 1.39
C GLN A 5 15.46 -19.11 2.09
N ARG A 6 16.53 -18.37 1.76
CA ARG A 6 16.78 -17.05 2.33
C ARG A 6 15.66 -16.07 1.94
N ILE A 7 15.25 -16.08 0.68
CA ILE A 7 14.18 -15.22 0.17
C ILE A 7 12.87 -15.54 0.89
N HIS A 8 12.54 -16.83 1.05
CA HIS A 8 11.33 -17.26 1.75
C HIS A 8 11.29 -16.74 3.18
N PHE A 9 12.39 -16.90 3.91
CA PHE A 9 12.50 -16.44 5.30
C PHE A 9 12.32 -14.92 5.39
N MET A 10 12.96 -14.16 4.51
CA MET A 10 12.85 -12.70 4.48
C MET A 10 11.42 -12.26 4.17
N ASN A 11 10.74 -12.95 3.24
CA ASN A 11 9.36 -12.61 2.91
C ASN A 11 8.41 -12.82 4.10
N GLU A 12 8.61 -13.86 4.89
CA GLU A 12 7.80 -14.09 6.08
C GLU A 12 8.04 -13.02 7.14
N TRP A 13 9.29 -12.60 7.32
CA TRP A 13 9.62 -11.54 8.25
C TRP A 13 8.99 -10.22 7.83
N TYR A 14 9.11 -9.87 6.55
CA TYR A 14 8.50 -8.66 6.01
C TYR A 14 6.98 -8.70 6.08
N ARG A 15 6.39 -9.88 5.89
CA ARG A 15 4.94 -10.03 6.01
C ARG A 15 4.45 -9.72 7.41
N LYS A 16 5.17 -10.20 8.41
CA LYS A 16 4.86 -9.92 9.80
C LYS A 16 4.98 -8.44 10.11
N GLU A 17 6.09 -7.83 9.71
CA GLU A 17 6.32 -6.40 9.89
C GLU A 17 5.24 -5.57 9.21
N LEU A 18 4.92 -5.92 7.96
CA LEU A 18 3.89 -5.23 7.21
C LEU A 18 2.54 -5.35 7.91
N SER A 19 2.19 -6.54 8.38
CA SER A 19 0.92 -6.76 9.07
C SER A 19 0.79 -5.88 10.31
N GLU A 20 1.84 -5.79 11.11
CA GLU A 20 1.83 -4.96 12.31
C GLU A 20 1.63 -3.48 11.96
N ARG A 21 2.33 -3.00 10.92
CA ARG A 21 2.21 -1.61 10.47
C ARG A 21 0.84 -1.32 9.89
N VAL A 22 0.32 -2.20 9.05
CA VAL A 22 -0.98 -2.01 8.40
C VAL A 22 -2.10 -2.08 9.43
N ASN A 23 -2.02 -2.98 10.39
CA ASN A 23 -3.02 -3.09 11.45
C ASN A 23 -3.09 -1.80 12.30
N TYR A 24 -2.02 -1.03 12.34
CA TYR A 24 -2.00 0.27 13.00
C TYR A 24 -2.46 1.39 12.06
N LEU A 25 -1.93 1.41 10.83
CA LEU A 25 -2.15 2.51 9.90
C LEU A 25 -3.48 2.45 9.18
N LEU A 26 -3.96 1.27 8.83
CA LEU A 26 -5.20 1.14 8.06
C LEU A 26 -6.41 1.70 8.81
N PRO A 27 -6.65 1.36 10.09
CA PRO A 27 -7.76 1.97 10.83
C PRO A 27 -7.62 3.47 10.96
N LYS A 28 -6.38 3.97 11.11
CA LYS A 28 -6.11 5.40 11.18
C LYS A 28 -6.55 6.10 9.91
N TRP A 29 -6.16 5.56 8.76
CA TRP A 29 -6.53 6.15 7.47
C TRP A 29 -8.01 5.98 7.14
N GLU A 30 -8.60 4.86 7.53
CA GLU A 30 -10.04 4.65 7.37
C GLU A 30 -10.84 5.70 8.16
N THR A 31 -10.43 5.97 9.38
CA THR A 31 -11.07 6.99 10.21
C THR A 31 -10.85 8.39 9.63
N TYR A 32 -9.63 8.68 9.22
CA TYR A 32 -9.27 9.99 8.69
C TYR A 32 -10.02 10.31 7.39
N THR A 33 -10.08 9.35 6.47
CA THR A 33 -10.67 9.57 5.14
C THR A 33 -12.17 9.28 5.08
N GLY A 34 -12.68 8.49 6.01
CA GLY A 34 -14.05 8.00 5.95
C GLY A 34 -14.23 6.87 4.92
N LEU A 35 -13.15 6.42 4.29
CA LEU A 35 -13.19 5.33 3.33
C LEU A 35 -12.83 4.03 4.03
N LYS A 36 -13.47 2.93 3.64
CA LYS A 36 -13.22 1.63 4.27
C LYS A 36 -13.07 0.54 3.22
N CYS A 37 -12.15 -0.38 3.49
CA CYS A 37 -12.03 -1.60 2.70
C CYS A 37 -12.76 -2.74 3.43
N SER A 38 -13.09 -3.80 2.68
CA SER A 38 -13.72 -4.98 3.28
C SER A 38 -12.70 -5.82 4.04
N SER A 39 -11.49 -5.91 3.50
CA SER A 39 -10.39 -6.64 4.12
C SER A 39 -9.10 -6.30 3.38
N TRP A 40 -7.97 -6.72 3.94
CA TRP A 40 -6.69 -6.56 3.27
C TRP A 40 -5.86 -7.82 3.44
N GLN A 41 -4.94 -8.06 2.51
CA GLN A 41 -3.97 -9.13 2.61
C GLN A 41 -2.64 -8.69 2.02
N SER A 42 -1.56 -9.33 2.45
CA SER A 42 -0.25 -9.11 1.86
C SER A 42 0.01 -10.13 0.77
N LYS A 43 0.83 -9.75 -0.21
CA LYS A 43 1.19 -10.60 -1.33
C LYS A 43 2.52 -10.13 -1.90
N VAL A 44 3.32 -11.05 -2.41
CA VAL A 44 4.54 -10.69 -3.14
C VAL A 44 4.12 -10.32 -4.56
N MET A 45 4.45 -9.11 -4.99
CA MET A 45 4.14 -8.62 -6.33
C MET A 45 5.41 -8.13 -7.02
N LYS A 46 5.49 -8.32 -8.34
CA LYS A 46 6.66 -7.94 -9.11
C LYS A 46 6.65 -6.47 -9.54
N THR A 47 5.48 -5.97 -9.95
CA THR A 47 5.37 -4.67 -10.61
C THR A 47 4.50 -3.66 -9.88
N ARG A 48 3.78 -4.07 -8.85
CA ARG A 48 2.85 -3.18 -8.14
C ARG A 48 3.13 -3.17 -6.66
N TRP A 49 2.83 -2.04 -6.02
CA TRP A 49 2.94 -1.91 -4.57
C TRP A 49 1.63 -2.26 -3.86
N GLY A 50 0.50 -2.17 -4.56
CA GLY A 50 -0.78 -2.55 -4.03
C GLY A 50 -1.82 -2.67 -5.13
N THR A 51 -2.93 -3.31 -4.83
CA THR A 51 -4.10 -3.39 -5.71
C THR A 51 -5.36 -3.33 -4.88
N CYS A 52 -6.46 -2.93 -5.51
CA CYS A 52 -7.77 -2.90 -4.87
C CYS A 52 -8.80 -3.48 -5.82
N ASN A 53 -9.59 -4.44 -5.32
CA ASN A 53 -10.73 -4.94 -6.07
C ASN A 53 -11.91 -3.99 -5.81
N THR A 54 -12.30 -3.24 -6.84
CA THR A 54 -13.32 -2.21 -6.70
C THR A 54 -14.72 -2.78 -6.43
N LYS A 55 -14.94 -4.04 -6.75
CA LYS A 55 -16.21 -4.72 -6.48
C LYS A 55 -16.31 -5.20 -5.04
N THR A 56 -15.29 -5.92 -4.57
CA THR A 56 -15.28 -6.49 -3.22
C THR A 56 -14.70 -5.54 -2.19
N LYS A 57 -14.02 -4.48 -2.61
CA LYS A 57 -13.32 -3.52 -1.75
C LYS A 57 -12.17 -4.16 -0.96
N LYS A 58 -11.63 -5.27 -1.47
CA LYS A 58 -10.47 -5.93 -0.86
C LYS A 58 -9.19 -5.31 -1.37
N ILE A 59 -8.26 -5.04 -0.44
CA ILE A 59 -6.97 -4.43 -0.74
C ILE A 59 -5.86 -5.48 -0.61
N TRP A 60 -4.94 -5.48 -1.56
CA TRP A 60 -3.73 -6.29 -1.52
C TRP A 60 -2.53 -5.35 -1.43
N LEU A 61 -1.60 -5.64 -0.52
CA LEU A 61 -0.40 -4.84 -0.32
C LEU A 61 0.83 -5.71 -0.53
N ASN A 62 1.83 -5.14 -1.20
CA ASN A 62 3.07 -5.85 -1.48
C ASN A 62 3.90 -6.01 -0.20
N VAL A 63 4.30 -7.25 0.10
CA VAL A 63 5.13 -7.57 1.26
C VAL A 63 6.38 -6.69 1.32
N ARG A 64 6.94 -6.35 0.15
CA ARG A 64 8.15 -5.53 0.05
C ARG A 64 7.99 -4.11 0.58
N LEU A 65 6.77 -3.66 0.83
CA LEU A 65 6.54 -2.35 1.44
C LEU A 65 7.17 -2.25 2.83
N ALA A 66 7.39 -3.37 3.50
CA ALA A 66 8.05 -3.37 4.80
C ALA A 66 9.49 -2.89 4.73
N GLU A 67 10.11 -2.93 3.54
CA GLU A 67 11.48 -2.44 3.33
C GLU A 67 11.55 -0.91 3.22
N HIS A 68 10.42 -0.24 3.06
CA HIS A 68 10.36 1.18 2.77
C HIS A 68 9.90 1.99 3.98
N PRO A 69 10.16 3.32 3.98
CA PRO A 69 9.68 4.19 5.06
C PRO A 69 8.17 4.12 5.23
N ALA A 70 7.71 4.40 6.46
CA ALA A 70 6.29 4.33 6.78
C ALA A 70 5.44 5.24 5.87
N GLU A 71 5.97 6.38 5.43
CA GLU A 71 5.22 7.29 4.55
C GLU A 71 4.88 6.64 3.22
N CYS A 72 5.75 5.75 2.72
CA CYS A 72 5.48 5.03 1.48
C CYS A 72 4.33 4.04 1.68
N LEU A 73 4.32 3.35 2.80
CA LEU A 73 3.22 2.44 3.14
C LEU A 73 1.93 3.22 3.30
N GLU A 74 1.96 4.36 3.99
CA GLU A 74 0.79 5.20 4.15
C GLU A 74 0.24 5.67 2.81
N TYR A 75 1.12 6.06 1.88
CA TYR A 75 0.71 6.45 0.54
C TYR A 75 -0.02 5.31 -0.18
N VAL A 76 0.52 4.10 -0.14
CA VAL A 76 -0.10 2.96 -0.82
C VAL A 76 -1.44 2.62 -0.18
N ILE A 77 -1.54 2.67 1.16
CA ILE A 77 -2.80 2.45 1.85
C ILE A 77 -3.84 3.49 1.39
N LEU A 78 -3.48 4.76 1.39
CA LEU A 78 -4.37 5.82 0.94
C LEU A 78 -4.78 5.63 -0.52
N HIS A 79 -3.82 5.27 -1.37
CA HIS A 79 -4.05 5.02 -2.80
C HIS A 79 -5.12 3.94 -3.00
N GLU A 80 -4.99 2.83 -2.28
CA GLU A 80 -5.93 1.73 -2.42
C GLU A 80 -7.28 2.04 -1.76
N LEU A 81 -7.29 2.75 -0.64
CA LEU A 81 -8.54 3.21 -0.03
C LEU A 81 -9.29 4.16 -0.96
N ALA A 82 -8.58 5.04 -1.64
CA ALA A 82 -9.21 5.94 -2.63
C ALA A 82 -9.89 5.15 -3.74
N HIS A 83 -9.31 4.03 -4.16
CA HIS A 83 -9.91 3.16 -5.16
C HIS A 83 -11.22 2.50 -4.69
N THR A 84 -11.44 2.39 -3.39
CA THR A 84 -12.74 1.86 -2.91
C THR A 84 -13.89 2.80 -3.25
N ARG A 85 -13.58 4.07 -3.52
CA ARG A 85 -14.57 5.08 -3.87
C ARG A 85 -14.47 5.50 -5.34
N VAL A 86 -13.24 5.66 -5.86
CA VAL A 86 -13.00 6.14 -7.23
C VAL A 86 -12.12 5.11 -7.95
N PRO A 87 -12.69 4.30 -8.85
CA PRO A 87 -11.93 3.22 -9.50
C PRO A 87 -10.86 3.69 -10.48
N ASN A 88 -10.99 4.88 -11.06
CA ASN A 88 -10.01 5.39 -12.03
C ASN A 88 -9.08 6.41 -11.38
N HIS A 89 -7.98 6.73 -12.08
CA HIS A 89 -6.98 7.70 -11.61
C HIS A 89 -7.24 9.11 -12.12
N GLY A 90 -8.51 9.50 -12.25
CA GLY A 90 -8.89 10.81 -12.73
C GLY A 90 -8.75 11.92 -11.70
N ALA A 91 -9.36 13.07 -11.98
CA ALA A 91 -9.27 14.25 -11.13
C ALA A 91 -9.79 14.00 -9.71
N ASP A 92 -10.89 13.26 -9.59
CA ASP A 92 -11.48 12.97 -8.28
C ASP A 92 -10.55 12.14 -7.40
N PHE A 93 -9.86 11.15 -8.01
CA PHE A 93 -8.89 10.33 -7.30
C PHE A 93 -7.72 11.17 -6.81
N LYS A 94 -7.17 12.01 -7.67
CA LYS A 94 -6.06 12.89 -7.32
C LYS A 94 -6.46 13.91 -6.26
N ALA A 95 -7.70 14.36 -6.28
CA ALA A 95 -8.21 15.29 -5.28
C ALA A 95 -8.22 14.64 -3.89
N ILE A 96 -8.61 13.37 -3.79
CA ILE A 96 -8.58 12.64 -2.53
C ILE A 96 -7.14 12.53 -2.01
N LEU A 97 -6.21 12.14 -2.88
CA LEU A 97 -4.80 12.03 -2.48
C LEU A 97 -4.26 13.36 -2.00
N THR A 98 -4.55 14.44 -2.73
CA THR A 98 -4.05 15.78 -2.39
C THR A 98 -4.64 16.28 -1.07
N GLU A 99 -5.90 15.98 -0.81
CA GLU A 99 -6.55 16.39 0.43
C GLU A 99 -5.91 15.77 1.66
N TYR A 100 -5.61 14.47 1.61
CA TYR A 100 -5.13 13.73 2.77
C TYR A 100 -3.62 13.55 2.81
N MET A 101 -2.95 13.70 1.69
CA MET A 101 -1.48 13.61 1.60
C MET A 101 -1.00 14.58 0.52
N PRO A 102 -0.89 15.88 0.83
CA PRO A 102 -0.52 16.89 -0.19
C PRO A 102 0.79 16.61 -0.92
N ASP A 103 1.72 15.90 -0.29
CA ASP A 103 3.02 15.54 -0.87
C ASP A 103 3.03 14.15 -1.53
N TRP A 104 1.88 13.59 -1.85
CA TRP A 104 1.78 12.23 -2.38
C TRP A 104 2.62 12.02 -3.65
N ARG A 105 2.80 13.07 -4.46
CA ARG A 105 3.61 12.94 -5.68
C ARG A 105 5.07 12.69 -5.36
N THR A 106 5.59 13.33 -4.32
CA THR A 106 6.96 13.13 -3.85
C THR A 106 7.14 11.71 -3.31
N VAL A 107 6.19 11.23 -2.52
CA VAL A 107 6.23 9.88 -1.96
C VAL A 107 6.15 8.84 -3.07
N LYS A 108 5.26 9.05 -4.03
CA LYS A 108 5.15 8.16 -5.20
C LYS A 108 6.46 8.08 -5.97
N ARG A 109 7.12 9.21 -6.13
CA ARG A 109 8.43 9.25 -6.82
C ARG A 109 9.48 8.45 -6.08
N ARG A 110 9.51 8.53 -4.75
CA ARG A 110 10.44 7.74 -3.94
C ARG A 110 10.22 6.25 -4.12
N LEU A 111 8.97 5.80 -4.13
CA LEU A 111 8.66 4.39 -4.38
C LEU A 111 9.12 3.96 -5.77
N LYS A 112 8.89 4.79 -6.77
CA LYS A 112 9.27 4.50 -8.15
C LYS A 112 10.79 4.43 -8.30
N ASP A 113 11.51 5.35 -7.67
CA ASP A 113 12.96 5.36 -7.72
C ASP A 113 13.54 4.10 -7.06
N ASN A 114 12.99 3.68 -5.93
CA ASN A 114 13.41 2.46 -5.26
C ASN A 114 13.06 1.22 -6.08
N GLU A 115 11.96 1.25 -6.81
CA GLU A 115 11.55 0.17 -7.69
C GLU A 115 12.53 -0.04 -8.84
N CYS A 116 13.11 1.03 -9.34
CA CYS A 116 14.06 0.98 -10.45
C CYS A 116 15.43 0.41 -10.05
N ASN A 117 15.67 0.28 -8.78
CA ASN A 117 16.91 -0.28 -8.25
C ASN A 117 16.69 -1.76 -7.92
#